data_9bcc8a4224999c3775a1a9f534df70fd
#
_entry.id   9bcc8a4224999c3775a1a9f534df70fd
#
_cell.length_a   1.000
_cell.length_b   1.000
_cell.length_c   1.000
_cell.angle_alpha   90.00
_cell.angle_beta   90.00
_cell.angle_gamma   90.00
#
_symmetry.space_group_name_H-M   'P 1'
#
loop_
_entity.id
_entity.type
_entity.pdbx_description
1 polymer ?
#
loop_
_entity_poly.entity_id
_entity_poly.type
_entity_poly.pdbx_seq_one_letter_code
_entity_poly.pdbx_strand_id
1 'polypeptide(L)'
;MAVCAYFAPDMKIGEFRLSTVHIGTDSPESITVYTQDTVPARRQTDAPERDTMPPKVLLLGDSMIEGLAKPFGEYAKHNGFALTAAIWYGSTTQTWAECDTLDSLMDKIRPQAVAVSLGGNELFIRHPERRAECIDRIMEKIGGIPFIWIGPPNWQKDTGINRVIRSCTGEYRFFDSSDMKLQRSDDGKHPTRYAARIWMDSIASWMRTRHDLTLRMDKPGKGIKSNTDIIIIAAKP
;
A
#
# COMPACT_ATOMS: atom_id res chain seq x y z
N MET A 1 26.05 42.47 -7.38
CA MET A 1 26.66 41.39 -6.56
C MET A 1 26.83 40.19 -7.47
N ALA A 2 28.08 39.89 -7.83
CA ALA A 2 28.42 38.76 -8.70
C ALA A 2 28.55 37.50 -7.84
N VAL A 3 27.76 36.46 -8.13
CA VAL A 3 27.91 35.15 -7.51
C VAL A 3 28.90 34.37 -8.37
N CYS A 4 30.15 34.27 -7.91
CA CYS A 4 31.13 33.35 -8.48
C CYS A 4 30.82 31.94 -7.97
N ALA A 5 30.28 31.07 -8.82
CA ALA A 5 30.24 29.64 -8.56
C ALA A 5 31.58 29.04 -9.01
N TYR A 6 32.38 28.60 -8.07
CA TYR A 6 33.60 27.81 -8.31
C TYR A 6 33.16 26.35 -8.55
N PHE A 7 33.34 25.85 -9.76
CA PHE A 7 33.28 24.42 -10.04
C PHE A 7 34.70 23.90 -10.22
N ALA A 8 35.04 22.89 -9.43
CA ALA A 8 36.32 22.19 -9.60
C ALA A 8 36.28 21.39 -10.93
N PRO A 9 37.36 21.41 -11.70
CA PRO A 9 37.47 20.60 -12.90
C PRO A 9 37.58 19.12 -12.51
N ASP A 10 36.91 18.25 -13.27
CA ASP A 10 37.03 16.78 -13.21
C ASP A 10 36.32 16.05 -12.06
N MET A 11 35.04 16.30 -11.88
CA MET A 11 34.22 15.40 -11.08
C MET A 11 33.48 14.42 -12.01
N LYS A 12 33.80 13.12 -11.91
CA LYS A 12 33.08 12.03 -12.54
C LYS A 12 32.00 11.53 -11.59
N ILE A 13 30.74 11.60 -12.00
CA ILE A 13 29.62 10.93 -11.30
C ILE A 13 29.05 9.91 -12.29
N GLY A 14 29.42 8.63 -12.13
CA GLY A 14 29.05 7.57 -13.06
C GLY A 14 29.66 7.77 -14.45
N GLU A 15 28.89 7.55 -15.50
CA GLU A 15 29.31 7.70 -16.89
C GLU A 15 29.18 9.14 -17.45
N PHE A 16 28.84 10.12 -16.63
CA PHE A 16 28.67 11.50 -17.07
C PHE A 16 29.93 12.32 -16.84
N ARG A 17 30.43 12.95 -17.93
CA ARG A 17 31.48 13.97 -17.89
C ARG A 17 30.82 15.34 -17.88
N LEU A 18 31.07 16.14 -16.84
CA LEU A 18 30.69 17.54 -16.81
C LEU A 18 31.80 18.36 -17.48
N SER A 19 31.51 18.99 -18.59
CA SER A 19 32.41 19.93 -19.27
C SER A 19 32.12 21.34 -18.79
N THR A 20 33.19 22.07 -18.44
CA THR A 20 33.11 23.48 -18.04
C THR A 20 32.78 24.33 -19.25
N VAL A 21 31.70 25.11 -19.18
CA VAL A 21 31.37 26.12 -20.19
C VAL A 21 31.98 27.44 -19.73
N HIS A 22 32.97 27.95 -20.50
CA HIS A 22 33.45 29.31 -20.32
C HIS A 22 32.49 30.28 -20.99
N ILE A 23 31.83 31.11 -20.20
CA ILE A 23 31.06 32.25 -20.73
C ILE A 23 32.04 33.42 -20.78
N GLY A 24 32.61 33.68 -21.94
CA GLY A 24 33.39 34.88 -22.22
C GLY A 24 32.45 36.05 -22.49
N THR A 25 32.63 37.14 -21.73
CA THR A 25 32.06 38.44 -22.03
C THR A 25 32.91 39.10 -23.09
N ASP A 26 32.52 39.00 -24.40
CA ASP A 26 32.75 40.07 -25.38
C ASP A 26 32.18 39.65 -26.73
N SER A 27 31.31 40.52 -27.24
CA SER A 27 30.79 40.71 -28.61
C SER A 27 29.83 39.71 -29.24
N PRO A 28 28.80 40.22 -29.96
CA PRO A 28 27.75 39.41 -30.50
C PRO A 28 28.08 38.91 -31.90
N GLU A 29 28.67 37.76 -32.06
CA GLU A 29 28.74 37.11 -33.36
C GLU A 29 28.56 35.58 -33.23
N SER A 30 27.51 35.16 -33.91
CA SER A 30 27.21 33.79 -34.36
C SER A 30 27.13 32.69 -33.31
N ILE A 31 25.90 32.42 -32.89
CA ILE A 31 25.52 31.16 -32.26
C ILE A 31 25.58 30.07 -33.36
N THR A 32 26.64 29.28 -33.37
CA THR A 32 26.67 28.05 -34.18
C THR A 32 25.89 26.98 -33.42
N VAL A 33 24.66 26.74 -33.85
CA VAL A 33 23.86 25.61 -33.40
C VAL A 33 24.42 24.36 -34.04
N TYR A 34 25.11 23.51 -33.30
CA TYR A 34 25.43 22.16 -33.74
C TYR A 34 24.14 21.33 -33.65
N THR A 35 23.53 21.09 -34.80
CA THR A 35 22.52 20.04 -34.93
C THR A 35 23.21 18.70 -34.75
N GLN A 36 22.72 17.92 -33.81
CA GLN A 36 23.13 16.54 -33.60
C GLN A 36 22.70 15.69 -34.80
N ASP A 37 23.56 15.57 -35.80
CA ASP A 37 23.45 14.50 -36.75
C ASP A 37 24.42 13.39 -36.37
N THR A 38 23.86 12.18 -36.31
CA THR A 38 24.53 10.89 -36.12
C THR A 38 25.04 10.55 -34.73
N VAL A 39 24.10 10.35 -33.78
CA VAL A 39 24.29 9.30 -32.80
C VAL A 39 23.82 7.98 -33.46
N PRO A 40 24.69 6.96 -33.63
CA PRO A 40 24.23 5.67 -34.13
C PRO A 40 23.11 5.20 -33.18
N ALA A 41 21.99 4.79 -33.75
CA ALA A 41 20.85 4.27 -33.02
C ALA A 41 21.37 3.23 -32.03
N ARG A 42 21.42 3.61 -30.73
CA ARG A 42 21.67 2.70 -29.63
C ARG A 42 20.59 1.64 -29.78
N ARG A 43 20.95 0.41 -30.16
CA ARG A 43 20.06 -0.73 -30.06
C ARG A 43 19.40 -0.59 -28.69
N GLN A 44 18.08 -0.45 -28.70
CA GLN A 44 17.30 -0.66 -27.50
C GLN A 44 17.71 -2.05 -27.02
N THR A 45 18.60 -2.09 -26.05
CA THR A 45 18.76 -3.28 -25.22
C THR A 45 17.38 -3.49 -24.65
N ASP A 46 16.79 -4.62 -24.97
CA ASP A 46 15.50 -5.07 -24.46
C ASP A 46 15.42 -4.69 -23.00
N ALA A 47 14.45 -3.81 -22.69
CA ALA A 47 14.12 -3.55 -21.29
C ALA A 47 13.87 -4.93 -20.68
N PRO A 48 14.38 -5.24 -19.47
CA PRO A 48 14.16 -6.53 -18.86
C PRO A 48 12.67 -6.81 -18.97
N GLU A 49 12.35 -7.98 -19.53
CA GLU A 49 11.00 -8.47 -19.74
C GLU A 49 10.23 -8.19 -18.45
N ARG A 50 9.36 -7.18 -18.46
CA ARG A 50 8.59 -6.83 -17.27
C ARG A 50 7.81 -8.06 -16.94
N ASP A 51 7.99 -8.55 -15.73
CA ASP A 51 7.22 -9.64 -15.17
C ASP A 51 5.76 -9.39 -15.57
N THR A 52 5.26 -10.16 -16.53
CA THR A 52 3.95 -9.94 -17.15
C THR A 52 2.80 -10.26 -16.20
N MET A 53 3.15 -10.80 -15.02
CA MET A 53 2.17 -11.12 -13.97
C MET A 53 1.74 -9.86 -13.23
N PRO A 54 0.42 -9.70 -13.01
CA PRO A 54 -0.09 -8.57 -12.26
C PRO A 54 0.48 -8.57 -10.83
N PRO A 55 0.76 -7.39 -10.24
CA PRO A 55 1.17 -7.30 -8.85
C PRO A 55 0.17 -8.01 -7.94
N LYS A 56 0.67 -8.78 -6.98
CA LYS A 56 -0.14 -9.51 -6.02
C LYS A 56 -0.29 -8.71 -4.74
N VAL A 57 -1.52 -8.60 -4.27
CA VAL A 57 -1.87 -7.92 -3.02
C VAL A 57 -2.54 -8.92 -2.09
N LEU A 58 -2.07 -8.98 -0.85
CA LEU A 58 -2.70 -9.75 0.22
C LEU A 58 -3.53 -8.81 1.09
N LEU A 59 -4.83 -9.05 1.16
CA LEU A 59 -5.72 -8.49 2.19
C LEU A 59 -5.87 -9.54 3.28
N LEU A 60 -5.50 -9.22 4.50
CA LEU A 60 -5.66 -10.13 5.64
C LEU A 60 -6.41 -9.45 6.78
N GLY A 61 -7.16 -10.24 7.55
CA GLY A 61 -7.86 -9.71 8.70
C GLY A 61 -8.91 -10.63 9.30
N ASP A 62 -9.73 -10.01 10.15
CA ASP A 62 -10.86 -10.65 10.80
C ASP A 62 -12.13 -10.65 9.88
N SER A 63 -13.28 -10.93 10.45
CA SER A 63 -14.55 -10.98 9.70
C SER A 63 -14.94 -9.67 9.00
N MET A 64 -14.39 -8.52 9.41
CA MET A 64 -14.70 -7.22 8.79
C MET A 64 -14.26 -7.16 7.33
N ILE A 65 -13.18 -7.87 6.95
CA ILE A 65 -12.70 -7.86 5.57
C ILE A 65 -13.57 -8.68 4.61
N GLU A 66 -14.47 -9.53 5.07
CA GLU A 66 -15.41 -10.24 4.20
C GLU A 66 -16.21 -9.25 3.35
N GLY A 67 -16.71 -8.19 3.98
CA GLY A 67 -17.40 -7.10 3.28
C GLY A 67 -16.50 -6.33 2.31
N LEU A 68 -15.21 -6.17 2.65
CA LEU A 68 -14.23 -5.45 1.82
C LEU A 68 -13.69 -6.26 0.66
N ALA A 69 -13.60 -7.59 0.76
CA ALA A 69 -12.96 -8.44 -0.24
C ALA A 69 -13.53 -8.25 -1.64
N LYS A 70 -14.87 -8.16 -1.76
CA LYS A 70 -15.51 -7.96 -3.05
C LYS A 70 -15.25 -6.58 -3.65
N PRO A 71 -15.54 -5.44 -2.98
CA PRO A 71 -15.27 -4.13 -3.55
C PRO A 71 -13.75 -3.89 -3.77
N PHE A 72 -12.88 -4.39 -2.92
CA PHE A 72 -11.45 -4.30 -3.15
C PHE A 72 -11.02 -5.09 -4.40
N GLY A 73 -11.58 -6.27 -4.63
CA GLY A 73 -11.34 -7.04 -5.85
C GLY A 73 -11.87 -6.37 -7.12
N GLU A 74 -12.93 -5.56 -7.03
CA GLU A 74 -13.38 -4.72 -8.14
C GLU A 74 -12.35 -3.62 -8.47
N TYR A 75 -11.76 -3.00 -7.42
CA TYR A 75 -10.62 -2.08 -7.57
C TYR A 75 -9.40 -2.79 -8.16
N ALA A 76 -9.07 -3.98 -7.66
CA ALA A 76 -7.94 -4.78 -8.14
C ALA A 76 -8.07 -5.08 -9.63
N LYS A 77 -9.23 -5.58 -10.05
CA LYS A 77 -9.51 -5.90 -11.45
C LYS A 77 -9.41 -4.66 -12.35
N HIS A 78 -9.93 -3.52 -11.89
CA HIS A 78 -9.90 -2.27 -12.66
C HIS A 78 -8.47 -1.72 -12.82
N ASN A 79 -7.65 -1.86 -11.79
CA ASN A 79 -6.33 -1.27 -11.71
C ASN A 79 -5.18 -2.24 -12.06
N GLY A 80 -5.50 -3.47 -12.45
CA GLY A 80 -4.53 -4.42 -13.00
C GLY A 80 -3.65 -5.11 -11.95
N PHE A 81 -4.14 -5.36 -10.74
CA PHE A 81 -3.46 -6.20 -9.75
C PHE A 81 -4.33 -7.38 -9.31
N ALA A 82 -3.69 -8.43 -8.79
CA ALA A 82 -4.36 -9.61 -8.25
C ALA A 82 -4.56 -9.46 -6.74
N LEU A 83 -5.77 -9.74 -6.24
CA LEU A 83 -6.09 -9.67 -4.82
C LEU A 83 -6.37 -11.07 -4.27
N THR A 84 -5.68 -11.43 -3.19
CA THR A 84 -6.03 -12.57 -2.34
C THR A 84 -6.49 -12.04 -0.99
N ALA A 85 -7.67 -12.46 -0.53
CA ALA A 85 -8.23 -12.08 0.77
C ALA A 85 -8.17 -13.28 1.73
N ALA A 86 -7.40 -13.17 2.80
CA ALA A 86 -7.28 -14.18 3.85
C ALA A 86 -8.11 -13.75 5.08
N ILE A 87 -9.24 -14.39 5.26
CA ILE A 87 -10.24 -14.06 6.28
C ILE A 87 -10.14 -15.07 7.43
N TRP A 88 -9.91 -14.58 8.63
CA TRP A 88 -9.92 -15.40 9.84
C TRP A 88 -10.96 -14.86 10.83
N TYR A 89 -12.13 -15.48 10.83
CA TYR A 89 -13.24 -15.05 11.69
C TYR A 89 -12.86 -15.07 13.17
N GLY A 90 -13.17 -13.99 13.88
CA GLY A 90 -12.88 -13.84 15.30
C GLY A 90 -11.41 -13.64 15.63
N SER A 91 -10.51 -13.58 14.65
CA SER A 91 -9.08 -13.35 14.91
C SER A 91 -8.81 -11.96 15.48
N THR A 92 -7.68 -11.85 16.16
CA THR A 92 -7.17 -10.64 16.80
C THR A 92 -5.75 -10.37 16.32
N THR A 93 -5.18 -9.24 16.67
CA THR A 93 -3.75 -8.97 16.44
C THR A 93 -2.88 -10.05 17.09
N GLN A 94 -3.24 -10.52 18.27
CA GLN A 94 -2.53 -11.59 18.95
C GLN A 94 -2.59 -12.92 18.17
N THR A 95 -3.76 -13.29 17.67
CA THR A 95 -3.94 -14.53 16.89
C THR A 95 -2.96 -14.57 15.69
N TRP A 96 -2.84 -13.46 14.96
CA TRP A 96 -1.97 -13.37 13.79
C TRP A 96 -0.49 -13.27 14.14
N ALA A 97 -0.16 -12.64 15.27
CA ALA A 97 1.22 -12.50 15.74
C ALA A 97 1.83 -13.81 16.23
N GLU A 98 1.02 -14.66 16.89
CA GLU A 98 1.50 -15.85 17.62
C GLU A 98 1.52 -17.13 16.78
N CYS A 99 1.04 -17.11 15.53
CA CYS A 99 1.00 -18.28 14.66
C CYS A 99 1.79 -18.10 13.36
N ASP A 100 2.12 -19.19 12.70
CA ASP A 100 2.88 -19.22 11.44
C ASP A 100 1.97 -19.03 10.20
N THR A 101 0.68 -18.71 10.42
CA THR A 101 -0.27 -18.56 9.31
C THR A 101 0.10 -17.40 8.40
N LEU A 102 0.51 -16.26 8.98
CA LEU A 102 0.94 -15.12 8.18
C LEU A 102 2.21 -15.45 7.38
N ASP A 103 3.19 -16.06 8.00
CA ASP A 103 4.45 -16.48 7.34
C ASP A 103 4.15 -17.42 6.16
N SER A 104 3.27 -18.40 6.37
CA SER A 104 2.84 -19.34 5.32
C SER A 104 2.10 -18.64 4.17
N LEU A 105 1.28 -17.61 4.46
CA LEU A 105 0.61 -16.83 3.43
C LEU A 105 1.60 -15.97 2.64
N MET A 106 2.56 -15.33 3.31
CA MET A 106 3.60 -14.53 2.67
C MET A 106 4.44 -15.38 1.73
N ASP A 107 4.86 -16.56 2.16
CA ASP A 107 5.65 -17.49 1.34
C ASP A 107 4.88 -18.01 0.13
N LYS A 108 3.61 -18.39 0.32
CA LYS A 108 2.77 -18.96 -0.73
C LYS A 108 2.35 -17.93 -1.78
N ILE A 109 1.92 -16.74 -1.34
CA ILE A 109 1.35 -15.71 -2.22
C ILE A 109 2.47 -14.86 -2.82
N ARG A 110 3.51 -14.55 -2.04
CA ARG A 110 4.59 -13.61 -2.37
C ARG A 110 4.02 -12.26 -2.81
N PRO A 111 3.28 -11.58 -1.93
CA PRO A 111 2.63 -10.33 -2.28
C PRO A 111 3.66 -9.20 -2.45
N GLN A 112 3.38 -8.24 -3.33
CA GLN A 112 4.11 -7.00 -3.47
C GLN A 112 3.53 -5.86 -2.61
N ALA A 113 2.35 -6.06 -2.05
CA ALA A 113 1.76 -5.17 -1.05
C ALA A 113 0.81 -5.94 -0.13
N VAL A 114 0.66 -5.47 1.10
CA VAL A 114 -0.23 -6.07 2.10
C VAL A 114 -1.20 -5.02 2.63
N ALA A 115 -2.47 -5.39 2.75
CA ALA A 115 -3.49 -4.63 3.47
C ALA A 115 -3.93 -5.44 4.70
N VAL A 116 -3.74 -4.90 5.88
CA VAL A 116 -4.15 -5.51 7.14
C VAL A 116 -5.42 -4.83 7.64
N SER A 117 -6.43 -5.60 8.07
CA SER A 117 -7.58 -5.05 8.77
C SER A 117 -7.89 -5.90 9.99
N LEU A 118 -7.35 -5.50 11.11
CA LEU A 118 -7.48 -6.15 12.43
C LEU A 118 -7.77 -5.11 13.50
N GLY A 119 -8.28 -5.58 14.62
CA GLY A 119 -8.65 -4.77 15.77
C GLY A 119 -10.16 -4.70 16.02
N GLY A 120 -10.99 -5.17 15.07
CA GLY A 120 -12.45 -5.16 15.22
C GLY A 120 -12.94 -5.99 16.42
N ASN A 121 -12.26 -7.09 16.72
CA ASN A 121 -12.53 -7.94 17.89
C ASN A 121 -11.85 -7.46 19.18
N GLU A 122 -11.12 -6.35 19.11
CA GLU A 122 -10.33 -5.81 20.22
C GLU A 122 -10.77 -4.41 20.66
N LEU A 123 -11.89 -3.91 20.12
CA LEU A 123 -12.40 -2.56 20.42
C LEU A 123 -12.64 -2.32 21.91
N PHE A 124 -12.96 -3.34 22.69
CA PHE A 124 -13.35 -3.23 24.10
C PHE A 124 -12.43 -3.97 25.07
N ILE A 125 -11.22 -4.33 24.63
CA ILE A 125 -10.25 -4.96 25.53
C ILE A 125 -9.78 -3.98 26.61
N ARG A 126 -9.53 -4.49 27.82
CA ARG A 126 -9.18 -3.64 28.97
C ARG A 126 -7.81 -2.95 28.81
N HIS A 127 -6.85 -3.60 28.15
CA HIS A 127 -5.46 -3.18 28.04
C HIS A 127 -5.00 -3.22 26.57
N PRO A 128 -5.51 -2.31 25.70
CA PRO A 128 -5.16 -2.30 24.28
C PRO A 128 -3.66 -2.05 24.05
N GLU A 129 -2.98 -1.35 24.94
CA GLU A 129 -1.54 -1.09 24.87
C GLU A 129 -0.68 -2.35 24.81
N ARG A 130 -1.17 -3.46 25.38
CA ARG A 130 -0.49 -4.76 25.33
C ARG A 130 -0.46 -5.37 23.91
N ARG A 131 -1.25 -4.83 22.99
CA ARG A 131 -1.27 -5.29 21.60
C ARG A 131 -0.15 -4.70 20.75
N ALA A 132 0.58 -3.70 21.25
CA ALA A 132 1.69 -3.09 20.53
C ALA A 132 2.70 -4.15 20.05
N GLU A 133 3.14 -5.04 20.95
CA GLU A 133 4.08 -6.11 20.61
C GLU A 133 3.52 -7.08 19.52
N CYS A 134 2.22 -7.37 19.57
CA CYS A 134 1.58 -8.21 18.55
C CYS A 134 1.55 -7.50 17.18
N ILE A 135 1.26 -6.20 17.17
CA ILE A 135 1.25 -5.40 15.95
C ILE A 135 2.65 -5.32 15.35
N ASP A 136 3.68 -5.11 16.20
CA ASP A 136 5.07 -5.07 15.77
C ASP A 136 5.51 -6.41 15.14
N ARG A 137 5.15 -7.53 15.76
CA ARG A 137 5.40 -8.88 15.20
C ARG A 137 4.72 -9.11 13.86
N ILE A 138 3.49 -8.62 13.67
CA ILE A 138 2.81 -8.70 12.38
C ILE A 138 3.59 -7.89 11.33
N MET A 139 4.05 -6.70 11.66
CA MET A 139 4.86 -5.87 10.76
C MET A 139 6.21 -6.54 10.44
N GLU A 140 6.85 -7.17 11.41
CA GLU A 140 8.09 -7.96 11.20
C GLU A 140 7.86 -9.12 10.24
N LYS A 141 6.75 -9.86 10.36
CA LYS A 141 6.37 -10.95 9.45
C LYS A 141 6.06 -10.46 8.03
N ILE A 142 5.48 -9.27 7.88
CA ILE A 142 5.28 -8.63 6.57
C ILE A 142 6.64 -8.23 5.97
N GLY A 143 7.61 -7.91 6.81
CA GLY A 143 8.96 -7.54 6.38
C GLY A 143 9.01 -6.18 5.68
N GLY A 144 9.92 -6.06 4.69
CA GLY A 144 10.10 -4.81 3.94
C GLY A 144 9.05 -4.53 2.85
N ILE A 145 7.98 -5.33 2.78
CA ILE A 145 6.93 -5.18 1.78
C ILE A 145 6.05 -3.97 2.13
N PRO A 146 5.69 -3.10 1.18
CA PRO A 146 4.77 -2.00 1.42
C PRO A 146 3.44 -2.51 1.99
N PHE A 147 2.97 -1.87 3.06
CA PHE A 147 1.70 -2.26 3.66
C PHE A 147 0.88 -1.06 4.14
N ILE A 148 -0.41 -1.28 4.27
CA ILE A 148 -1.35 -0.40 4.97
C ILE A 148 -2.08 -1.17 6.06
N TRP A 149 -2.50 -0.45 7.09
CA TRP A 149 -3.40 -0.97 8.10
C TRP A 149 -4.71 -0.20 8.06
N ILE A 150 -5.80 -0.91 7.80
CA ILE A 150 -7.15 -0.38 7.79
C ILE A 150 -7.70 -0.56 9.20
N GLY A 151 -7.75 0.52 9.96
CA GLY A 151 -8.34 0.51 11.29
C GLY A 151 -9.81 0.06 11.22
N PRO A 152 -10.28 -0.73 12.19
CA PRO A 152 -11.66 -1.21 12.18
C PRO A 152 -12.65 -0.04 12.27
N PRO A 153 -13.76 -0.09 11.52
CA PRO A 153 -14.85 0.85 11.74
C PRO A 153 -15.54 0.49 13.05
N ASN A 154 -15.59 1.42 13.99
CA ASN A 154 -16.07 1.16 15.33
C ASN A 154 -17.57 0.77 15.32
N TRP A 155 -17.87 -0.46 15.72
CA TRP A 155 -19.22 -0.94 15.97
C TRP A 155 -19.59 -0.87 17.47
N GLN A 156 -18.58 -0.63 18.31
CA GLN A 156 -18.68 -0.31 19.74
C GLN A 156 -17.67 0.76 20.09
N LYS A 157 -17.75 1.25 21.33
CA LYS A 157 -16.78 2.22 21.85
C LYS A 157 -15.39 1.58 21.88
N ASP A 158 -14.44 2.21 21.19
CA ASP A 158 -13.04 1.81 21.22
C ASP A 158 -12.37 2.21 22.54
N THR A 159 -11.77 1.25 23.23
CA THR A 159 -10.97 1.49 24.43
C THR A 159 -9.55 1.95 24.13
N GLY A 160 -9.17 2.01 22.85
CA GLY A 160 -7.90 2.56 22.40
C GLY A 160 -7.11 1.69 21.42
N ILE A 161 -7.69 0.62 20.87
CA ILE A 161 -6.95 -0.26 19.94
C ILE A 161 -6.57 0.48 18.64
N ASN A 162 -7.45 1.33 18.07
CA ASN A 162 -7.12 2.12 16.90
C ASN A 162 -5.93 3.06 17.15
N ARG A 163 -5.86 3.65 18.35
CA ARG A 163 -4.72 4.51 18.71
C ARG A 163 -3.42 3.72 18.83
N VAL A 164 -3.46 2.51 19.40
CA VAL A 164 -2.27 1.64 19.52
C VAL A 164 -1.78 1.24 18.14
N ILE A 165 -2.68 0.77 17.27
CA ILE A 165 -2.34 0.39 15.89
C ILE A 165 -1.70 1.58 15.17
N ARG A 166 -2.32 2.77 15.23
CA ARG A 166 -1.78 3.99 14.60
C ARG A 166 -0.38 4.32 15.12
N SER A 167 -0.16 4.18 16.44
CA SER A 167 1.16 4.47 17.03
C SER A 167 2.25 3.52 16.54
N CYS A 168 1.94 2.23 16.34
CA CYS A 168 2.90 1.23 15.87
C CYS A 168 3.15 1.35 14.35
N THR A 169 2.10 1.53 13.55
CA THR A 169 2.19 1.55 12.09
C THR A 169 2.61 2.91 11.52
N GLY A 170 2.37 3.98 12.27
CA GLY A 170 2.56 5.37 11.85
C GLY A 170 1.39 5.90 11.01
N GLU A 171 1.23 7.22 11.01
CA GLU A 171 0.12 7.94 10.34
C GLU A 171 0.03 7.65 8.82
N TYR A 172 1.17 7.42 8.17
CA TYR A 172 1.19 7.19 6.73
C TYR A 172 0.65 5.83 6.30
N ARG A 173 0.69 4.84 7.20
CA ARG A 173 0.25 3.47 6.93
C ARG A 173 -1.10 3.14 7.54
N PHE A 174 -1.66 4.02 8.35
CA PHE A 174 -2.90 3.78 9.07
C PHE A 174 -4.06 4.54 8.43
N PHE A 175 -5.07 3.82 7.93
CA PHE A 175 -6.35 4.39 7.52
C PHE A 175 -7.33 4.33 8.69
N ASP A 176 -7.72 5.49 9.20
CA ASP A 176 -8.64 5.57 10.31
C ASP A 176 -10.10 5.43 9.86
N SER A 177 -10.71 4.31 10.22
CA SER A 177 -12.14 4.06 9.98
C SER A 177 -13.00 4.30 11.22
N SER A 178 -12.41 4.70 12.36
CA SER A 178 -13.09 4.69 13.66
C SER A 178 -14.35 5.56 13.70
N ASP A 179 -14.33 6.71 13.03
CA ASP A 179 -15.44 7.67 13.02
C ASP A 179 -16.40 7.48 11.83
N MET A 180 -16.15 6.49 10.96
CA MET A 180 -17.01 6.22 9.82
C MET A 180 -18.35 5.67 10.24
N LYS A 181 -19.41 6.40 9.92
CA LYS A 181 -20.80 5.97 10.18
C LYS A 181 -21.27 5.04 9.07
N LEU A 182 -20.89 3.78 9.15
CA LEU A 182 -21.27 2.75 8.20
C LEU A 182 -22.57 2.07 8.64
N GLN A 183 -23.51 1.92 7.71
CA GLN A 183 -24.70 1.12 7.94
C GLN A 183 -24.30 -0.32 8.27
N ARG A 184 -24.88 -0.87 9.34
CA ARG A 184 -24.58 -2.23 9.81
C ARG A 184 -25.63 -3.22 9.33
N SER A 185 -25.19 -4.47 9.19
CA SER A 185 -26.07 -5.62 8.97
C SER A 185 -26.92 -5.89 10.22
N ASP A 186 -27.80 -6.88 10.16
CA ASP A 186 -28.71 -7.24 11.26
C ASP A 186 -28.00 -7.63 12.55
N ASP A 187 -26.71 -8.02 12.47
CA ASP A 187 -25.89 -8.33 13.63
C ASP A 187 -25.37 -7.09 14.38
N GLY A 188 -25.60 -5.90 13.84
CA GLY A 188 -25.16 -4.63 14.42
C GLY A 188 -23.65 -4.38 14.37
N LYS A 189 -22.87 -5.29 13.78
CA LYS A 189 -21.38 -5.27 13.80
C LYS A 189 -20.80 -5.05 12.40
N HIS A 190 -21.14 -5.91 11.45
CA HIS A 190 -20.56 -5.89 10.12
C HIS A 190 -21.21 -4.82 9.25
N PRO A 191 -20.44 -4.10 8.43
CA PRO A 191 -21.00 -3.18 7.44
C PRO A 191 -21.87 -3.93 6.43
N THR A 192 -23.00 -3.34 6.02
CA THR A 192 -23.77 -3.86 4.89
C THR A 192 -22.91 -3.84 3.61
N ARG A 193 -23.33 -4.60 2.59
CA ARG A 193 -22.64 -4.60 1.28
C ARG A 193 -22.51 -3.20 0.69
N TYR A 194 -23.51 -2.35 0.87
CA TYR A 194 -23.47 -0.97 0.43
C TYR A 194 -22.46 -0.13 1.23
N ALA A 195 -22.49 -0.25 2.55
CA ALA A 195 -21.57 0.44 3.44
C ALA A 195 -20.11 0.00 3.22
N ALA A 196 -19.87 -1.28 2.94
CA ALA A 196 -18.54 -1.80 2.61
C ALA A 196 -17.96 -1.18 1.31
N ARG A 197 -18.82 -0.87 0.32
CA ARG A 197 -18.38 -0.11 -0.88
C ARG A 197 -17.97 1.31 -0.54
N ILE A 198 -18.76 2.00 0.29
CA ILE A 198 -18.42 3.36 0.76
C ILE A 198 -17.09 3.33 1.53
N TRP A 199 -16.91 2.33 2.38
CA TRP A 199 -15.69 2.14 3.13
C TRP A 199 -14.50 1.93 2.19
N MET A 200 -14.63 1.05 1.20
CA MET A 200 -13.58 0.81 0.20
C MET A 200 -13.26 2.05 -0.64
N ASP A 201 -14.28 2.80 -1.06
CA ASP A 201 -14.10 4.06 -1.80
C ASP A 201 -13.28 5.07 -0.99
N SER A 202 -13.52 5.14 0.34
CA SER A 202 -12.78 6.00 1.26
C SER A 202 -11.34 5.55 1.41
N ILE A 203 -11.11 4.22 1.58
CA ILE A 203 -9.77 3.62 1.64
C ILE A 203 -9.02 3.92 0.34
N ALA A 204 -9.62 3.68 -0.81
CA ALA A 204 -9.00 3.92 -2.12
C ALA A 204 -8.67 5.41 -2.33
N SER A 205 -9.55 6.31 -1.89
CA SER A 205 -9.28 7.75 -1.94
C SER A 205 -8.09 8.14 -1.10
N TRP A 206 -7.98 7.58 0.11
CA TRP A 206 -6.83 7.80 0.98
C TRP A 206 -5.56 7.19 0.40
N MET A 207 -5.59 5.97 -0.14
CA MET A 207 -4.43 5.32 -0.77
C MET A 207 -3.86 6.14 -1.92
N ARG A 208 -4.70 6.81 -2.73
CA ARG A 208 -4.23 7.70 -3.81
C ARG A 208 -3.38 8.88 -3.33
N THR A 209 -3.48 9.26 -2.06
CA THR A 209 -2.65 10.33 -1.47
C THR A 209 -1.31 9.81 -0.94
N ARG A 210 -1.03 8.49 -1.04
CA ARG A 210 0.18 7.86 -0.52
C ARG A 210 1.16 7.57 -1.65
N HIS A 211 2.37 8.12 -1.54
CA HIS A 211 3.39 7.98 -2.58
C HIS A 211 4.25 6.72 -2.43
N ASP A 212 4.23 6.09 -1.28
CA ASP A 212 4.93 4.84 -0.96
C ASP A 212 4.18 3.57 -1.42
N LEU A 213 2.88 3.72 -1.74
CA LEU A 213 2.08 2.65 -2.32
C LEU A 213 2.04 2.81 -3.85
N THR A 214 2.68 1.93 -4.56
CA THR A 214 2.72 1.94 -6.04
C THR A 214 1.44 1.41 -6.69
N LEU A 215 0.44 1.05 -5.88
CA LEU A 215 -0.84 0.54 -6.37
C LEU A 215 -1.73 1.67 -6.88
N ARG A 216 -2.16 1.56 -8.12
CA ARG A 216 -3.23 2.41 -8.65
C ARG A 216 -4.55 2.04 -7.98
N MET A 217 -5.32 3.06 -7.59
CA MET A 217 -6.60 2.89 -6.91
C MET A 217 -7.69 3.76 -7.57
N ASP A 218 -7.69 3.80 -8.91
CA ASP A 218 -8.72 4.49 -9.68
C ASP A 218 -10.07 3.79 -9.47
N LYS A 219 -11.14 4.58 -9.33
CA LYS A 219 -12.45 4.05 -9.02
C LYS A 219 -12.99 3.17 -10.16
N PRO A 220 -13.40 1.92 -9.89
CA PRO A 220 -13.93 1.04 -10.90
C PRO A 220 -15.25 1.55 -11.47
N GLY A 221 -15.45 1.33 -12.78
CA GLY A 221 -16.72 1.58 -13.46
C GLY A 221 -17.82 0.59 -13.01
N LYS A 222 -19.07 0.90 -13.37
CA LYS A 222 -20.18 0.00 -13.12
C LYS A 222 -20.01 -1.33 -13.87
N GLY A 223 -20.35 -2.45 -13.23
CA GLY A 223 -20.35 -3.78 -13.86
C GLY A 223 -19.03 -4.54 -13.80
N ILE A 224 -17.95 -3.95 -13.24
CA ILE A 224 -16.71 -4.68 -12.99
C ILE A 224 -16.97 -5.73 -11.90
N LYS A 225 -16.65 -6.99 -12.22
CA LYS A 225 -16.78 -8.11 -11.29
C LYS A 225 -15.43 -8.39 -10.63
N SER A 226 -15.46 -8.56 -9.31
CA SER A 226 -14.30 -9.04 -8.55
C SER A 226 -13.91 -10.46 -8.97
N ASN A 227 -12.63 -10.73 -9.02
CA ASN A 227 -12.03 -12.06 -9.15
C ASN A 227 -11.06 -12.35 -8.00
N THR A 228 -11.41 -11.88 -6.80
CA THR A 228 -10.59 -12.07 -5.59
C THR A 228 -10.52 -13.55 -5.20
N ASP A 229 -9.31 -14.03 -4.99
CA ASP A 229 -9.09 -15.33 -4.35
C ASP A 229 -9.38 -15.20 -2.86
N ILE A 230 -10.29 -16.02 -2.34
CA ILE A 230 -10.67 -15.98 -0.92
C ILE A 230 -10.13 -17.21 -0.22
N ILE A 231 -9.38 -16.98 0.84
CA ILE A 231 -8.88 -18.01 1.76
C ILE A 231 -9.60 -17.81 3.09
N ILE A 232 -10.38 -18.80 3.50
CA ILE A 232 -10.95 -18.85 4.84
C ILE A 232 -10.03 -19.65 5.75
N ILE A 233 -9.58 -19.01 6.83
CA ILE A 233 -8.72 -19.65 7.81
C ILE A 233 -9.63 -20.20 8.91
N ALA A 234 -9.66 -21.52 9.04
CA ALA A 234 -10.34 -22.17 10.14
C ALA A 234 -9.46 -22.11 11.41
N ALA A 235 -10.08 -21.83 12.56
CA ALA A 235 -9.40 -22.02 13.82
C ALA A 235 -8.97 -23.51 13.91
N LYS A 236 -7.73 -23.76 14.31
CA LYS A 236 -7.32 -25.15 14.65
C LYS A 236 -8.22 -25.62 15.79
N PRO A 237 -8.76 -26.85 15.72
CA PRO A 237 -9.57 -27.41 16.79
C PRO A 237 -8.79 -27.54 18.10
#